data_b27367e46b6d3f87aaa2765d627db87f
#
_entry.id   b27367e46b6d3f87aaa2765d627db87f
#
_cell.length_a   1.000
_cell.length_b   1.000
_cell.length_c   1.000
_cell.angle_alpha   90.00
_cell.angle_beta   90.00
_cell.angle_gamma   90.00
#
_symmetry.space_group_name_H-M   'P 1'
#
loop_
_entity.id
_entity.type
_entity.pdbx_description
1 polymer ?
#
loop_
_entity_poly.entity_id
_entity_poly.type
_entity_poly.pdbx_seq_one_letter_code
_entity_poly.pdbx_strand_id
1 'polypeptide(L)'
;MAKKLNKPEFLPVNEDDLKPGHRWHRPLQAPGTTQVDFEERVDFRRLHRYRLARTREALAKSGMGAMLSFDQYNIRYISSTVIGEWARDKLIRYCLLTGTGDPWVWDFGSAARHHRIYCPWLHEDHIRAGNPGMRGAIGPEVGLFKQAAKEIKDLLKKEAVADMPLGLDVCEPPMLFALQEQGIEVRDGQQMMLAAREIKSHDEITLLNIASSMVDGVYQDIAAELKPGVKESQIVALATKRLYEMGSDCVEAINSISGERCSPHPHNFTDRLIRPGDQAYFDIIHSFIGYRTCYYRTFTVGSATQSQRDAYKRARQWMDDAIAMLKPGLGTDKAAEQLPKASDIGFESEMAAFGLNFCHGLGLGLHERPLISRLNSFIEPYELKAGMVFAVETFCPATDGISAARIEEMVVLTPEGAKIISLYPAKDLPIANPY
;
A
#
# COMPACT_ATOMS: atom_id res chain seq x y z
N MET A 1 20.94 -36.10 -9.92
CA MET A 1 19.93 -35.82 -10.95
C MET A 1 18.74 -35.12 -10.27
N ALA A 2 18.60 -33.83 -10.42
CA ALA A 2 17.42 -33.13 -9.94
C ALA A 2 16.25 -33.48 -10.85
N LYS A 3 15.18 -34.05 -10.31
CA LYS A 3 13.93 -34.25 -11.06
C LYS A 3 13.51 -32.89 -11.64
N LYS A 4 13.42 -32.79 -12.97
CA LYS A 4 12.71 -31.68 -13.60
C LYS A 4 11.27 -31.72 -13.07
N LEU A 5 10.92 -30.78 -12.23
CA LEU A 5 9.53 -30.55 -11.87
C LEU A 5 8.79 -30.20 -13.16
N ASN A 6 7.79 -31.00 -13.52
CA ASN A 6 6.91 -30.69 -14.64
C ASN A 6 6.34 -29.29 -14.37
N LYS A 7 6.63 -28.34 -15.26
CA LYS A 7 5.99 -27.02 -15.21
C LYS A 7 4.50 -27.25 -15.30
N PRO A 8 3.69 -26.76 -14.35
CA PRO A 8 2.26 -26.89 -14.48
C PRO A 8 1.81 -26.19 -15.77
N GLU A 9 1.01 -26.86 -16.56
CA GLU A 9 0.39 -26.26 -17.74
C GLU A 9 -0.46 -25.07 -17.31
N PHE A 10 -0.11 -23.90 -17.80
CA PHE A 10 -0.84 -22.67 -17.48
C PHE A 10 -2.11 -22.60 -18.33
N LEU A 11 -3.26 -22.58 -17.68
CA LEU A 11 -4.50 -22.23 -18.36
C LEU A 11 -4.36 -20.82 -18.98
N PRO A 12 -4.78 -20.63 -20.24
CA PRO A 12 -4.73 -19.32 -20.86
C PRO A 12 -5.58 -18.33 -20.06
N VAL A 13 -5.02 -17.16 -19.76
CA VAL A 13 -5.77 -16.04 -19.20
C VAL A 13 -6.44 -15.34 -20.36
N ASN A 14 -7.76 -15.16 -20.29
CA ASN A 14 -8.52 -14.42 -21.28
C ASN A 14 -8.18 -12.94 -21.21
N GLU A 15 -8.25 -12.22 -22.36
CA GLU A 15 -8.10 -10.75 -22.38
C GLU A 15 -9.12 -10.06 -21.45
N ASP A 16 -10.31 -10.60 -21.31
CA ASP A 16 -11.35 -10.10 -20.41
C ASP A 16 -10.96 -10.21 -18.92
N ASP A 17 -10.10 -11.16 -18.56
CA ASP A 17 -9.57 -11.29 -17.19
C ASP A 17 -8.54 -10.21 -16.86
N LEU A 18 -7.98 -9.55 -17.87
CA LEU A 18 -7.00 -8.48 -17.75
C LEU A 18 -7.62 -7.07 -17.77
N LYS A 19 -8.92 -6.96 -18.04
CA LYS A 19 -9.61 -5.67 -18.04
C LYS A 19 -9.78 -5.15 -16.62
N PRO A 20 -9.54 -3.85 -16.38
CA PRO A 20 -9.88 -3.22 -15.11
C PRO A 20 -11.37 -3.40 -14.85
N GLY A 21 -11.71 -3.90 -13.70
CA GLY A 21 -13.09 -4.04 -13.31
C GLY A 21 -13.28 -5.14 -12.28
N HIS A 22 -13.68 -4.74 -11.10
CA HIS A 22 -14.04 -5.67 -10.07
C HIS A 22 -15.47 -6.16 -10.30
N ARG A 23 -15.64 -7.46 -10.51
CA ARG A 23 -16.97 -8.07 -10.60
C ARG A 23 -17.48 -8.39 -9.19
N TRP A 24 -18.02 -7.40 -8.50
CA TRP A 24 -18.63 -7.57 -7.19
C TRP A 24 -19.75 -8.63 -7.16
N HIS A 25 -20.41 -8.82 -8.29
CA HIS A 25 -21.45 -9.82 -8.48
C HIS A 25 -20.93 -11.13 -9.06
N ARG A 26 -19.61 -11.31 -9.12
CA ARG A 26 -19.14 -12.65 -9.37
C ARG A 26 -19.74 -13.51 -8.29
N PRO A 27 -20.70 -14.41 -8.61
CA PRO A 27 -21.02 -15.41 -7.64
C PRO A 27 -19.67 -16.08 -7.40
N LEU A 28 -19.09 -15.85 -6.22
CA LEU A 28 -18.30 -16.89 -5.66
C LEU A 28 -19.22 -18.08 -5.86
N GLN A 29 -18.87 -18.97 -6.74
CA GLN A 29 -19.44 -20.28 -6.64
C GLN A 29 -19.02 -20.74 -5.27
N ALA A 30 -19.79 -20.29 -4.27
CA ALA A 30 -19.79 -21.00 -3.03
C ALA A 30 -20.25 -22.36 -3.45
N PRO A 31 -19.38 -23.33 -3.52
CA PRO A 31 -19.85 -24.68 -3.68
C PRO A 31 -20.72 -24.85 -2.45
N GLY A 32 -21.98 -25.03 -2.65
CA GLY A 32 -22.95 -25.21 -1.59
C GLY A 32 -22.71 -26.48 -0.81
N THR A 33 -21.47 -26.97 -0.79
CA THR A 33 -21.06 -28.18 -0.12
C THR A 33 -19.76 -27.92 0.61
N THR A 34 -19.64 -28.52 1.75
CA THR A 34 -18.53 -28.50 2.67
C THR A 34 -17.22 -29.10 2.11
N GLN A 35 -17.06 -29.26 0.82
CA GLN A 35 -15.94 -30.01 0.23
C GLN A 35 -15.07 -29.19 -0.70
N VAL A 36 -15.21 -27.88 -0.73
CA VAL A 36 -14.36 -27.00 -1.53
C VAL A 36 -13.73 -25.98 -0.62
N ASP A 37 -12.42 -26.04 -0.60
CA ASP A 37 -11.60 -25.08 0.09
C ASP A 37 -11.74 -23.72 -0.56
N PHE A 38 -11.95 -22.70 0.27
CA PHE A 38 -12.06 -21.30 -0.16
C PHE A 38 -10.69 -20.62 -0.27
N GLU A 39 -9.63 -21.35 -0.09
CA GLU A 39 -8.27 -20.88 -0.04
C GLU A 39 -7.80 -20.30 -1.38
N GLU A 40 -8.35 -20.83 -2.50
CA GLU A 40 -8.03 -20.35 -3.83
C GLU A 40 -8.98 -19.25 -4.35
N ARG A 41 -9.29 -18.26 -3.54
CA ARG A 41 -10.07 -17.10 -3.98
C ARG A 41 -9.31 -16.18 -4.92
N VAL A 42 -7.98 -16.23 -4.87
CA VAL A 42 -7.06 -15.44 -5.67
C VAL A 42 -6.41 -16.33 -6.72
N ASP A 43 -6.58 -15.98 -7.98
CA ASP A 43 -5.81 -16.60 -9.05
C ASP A 43 -4.50 -15.87 -9.22
N PHE A 44 -3.42 -16.39 -8.62
CA PHE A 44 -2.10 -15.77 -8.66
C PHE A 44 -1.51 -15.69 -10.07
N ARG A 45 -1.88 -16.57 -11.00
CA ARG A 45 -1.42 -16.51 -12.40
C ARG A 45 -2.05 -15.34 -13.11
N ARG A 46 -3.36 -15.15 -12.94
CA ARG A 46 -4.08 -14.00 -13.47
C ARG A 46 -3.56 -12.70 -12.84
N LEU A 47 -3.35 -12.67 -11.51
CA LEU A 47 -2.78 -11.55 -10.81
C LEU A 47 -1.41 -11.13 -11.35
N HIS A 48 -0.48 -12.11 -11.55
CA HIS A 48 0.85 -11.82 -12.09
C HIS A 48 0.78 -11.25 -13.52
N ARG A 49 -0.06 -11.84 -14.38
CA ARG A 49 -0.24 -11.38 -15.76
C ARG A 49 -0.90 -10.00 -15.81
N TYR A 50 -1.91 -9.78 -14.97
CA TYR A 50 -2.55 -8.47 -14.87
C TYR A 50 -1.54 -7.38 -14.54
N ARG A 51 -0.78 -7.56 -13.47
CA ARG A 51 0.23 -6.59 -13.04
C ARG A 51 1.26 -6.29 -14.12
N LEU A 52 1.79 -7.32 -14.76
CA LEU A 52 2.77 -7.16 -15.83
C LEU A 52 2.15 -6.46 -17.05
N ALA A 53 0.91 -6.80 -17.43
CA ALA A 53 0.19 -6.16 -18.53
C ALA A 53 -0.06 -4.67 -18.24
N ARG A 54 -0.47 -4.32 -17.01
CA ARG A 54 -0.64 -2.92 -16.58
C ARG A 54 0.65 -2.13 -16.67
N THR A 55 1.77 -2.75 -16.24
CA THR A 55 3.08 -2.08 -16.31
C THR A 55 3.50 -1.85 -17.77
N ARG A 56 3.32 -2.83 -18.65
CA ARG A 56 3.63 -2.69 -20.08
C ARG A 56 2.76 -1.63 -20.75
N GLU A 57 1.48 -1.58 -20.43
CA GLU A 57 0.57 -0.54 -20.93
C GLU A 57 1.02 0.86 -20.49
N ALA A 58 1.37 1.02 -19.21
CA ALA A 58 1.85 2.29 -18.70
C ALA A 58 3.21 2.69 -19.32
N LEU A 59 4.12 1.74 -19.49
CA LEU A 59 5.41 1.96 -20.15
C LEU A 59 5.21 2.38 -21.60
N ALA A 60 4.34 1.73 -22.35
CA ALA A 60 4.04 2.10 -23.74
C ALA A 60 3.49 3.53 -23.89
N LYS A 61 2.72 4.00 -22.90
CA LYS A 61 2.15 5.36 -22.87
C LYS A 61 3.15 6.43 -22.41
N SER A 62 4.24 6.03 -21.73
CA SER A 62 5.19 6.97 -21.11
C SER A 62 6.22 7.56 -22.06
N GLY A 63 6.42 6.97 -23.23
CA GLY A 63 7.50 7.30 -24.15
C GLY A 63 8.89 6.85 -23.69
N MET A 64 8.99 6.05 -22.61
CA MET A 64 10.23 5.43 -22.16
C MET A 64 10.42 4.05 -22.80
N GLY A 65 11.67 3.64 -23.02
CA GLY A 65 12.00 2.35 -23.63
C GLY A 65 12.00 1.19 -22.62
N ALA A 66 12.29 1.50 -21.36
CA ALA A 66 12.36 0.51 -20.28
C ALA A 66 12.08 1.17 -18.93
N MET A 67 11.76 0.32 -17.94
CA MET A 67 11.61 0.69 -16.53
C MET A 67 12.63 -0.08 -15.70
N LEU A 68 13.47 0.63 -14.95
CA LEU A 68 14.38 0.10 -13.94
C LEU A 68 13.84 0.45 -12.56
N SER A 69 13.46 -0.57 -11.81
CA SER A 69 12.86 -0.41 -10.49
C SER A 69 13.78 -0.90 -9.39
N PHE A 70 14.00 -0.09 -8.37
CA PHE A 70 14.60 -0.43 -7.08
C PHE A 70 13.57 -0.44 -5.95
N ASP A 71 12.44 0.22 -6.14
CA ASP A 71 11.32 0.16 -5.20
C ASP A 71 10.76 -1.27 -5.12
N GLN A 72 10.70 -1.83 -3.91
CA GLN A 72 10.29 -3.22 -3.71
C GLN A 72 8.84 -3.48 -4.15
N TYR A 73 7.97 -2.49 -4.07
CA TYR A 73 6.57 -2.62 -4.48
C TYR A 73 6.47 -2.69 -6.01
N ASN A 74 7.24 -1.85 -6.70
CA ASN A 74 7.34 -1.89 -8.16
C ASN A 74 7.97 -3.20 -8.64
N ILE A 75 9.05 -3.66 -8.00
CA ILE A 75 9.69 -4.95 -8.31
C ILE A 75 8.68 -6.08 -8.14
N ARG A 76 7.95 -6.12 -7.02
CA ARG A 76 6.91 -7.12 -6.76
C ARG A 76 5.77 -7.02 -7.77
N TYR A 77 5.36 -5.83 -8.16
CA TYR A 77 4.30 -5.62 -9.15
C TYR A 77 4.70 -6.15 -10.53
N ILE A 78 5.93 -5.87 -10.97
CA ILE A 78 6.48 -6.29 -12.27
C ILE A 78 6.77 -7.79 -12.31
N SER A 79 7.54 -8.28 -11.34
CA SER A 79 8.16 -9.62 -11.38
C SER A 79 7.42 -10.67 -10.55
N SER A 80 6.54 -10.25 -9.65
CA SER A 80 5.89 -11.11 -8.64
C SER A 80 6.87 -11.88 -7.75
N THR A 81 8.10 -11.38 -7.60
CA THR A 81 9.09 -11.93 -6.68
C THR A 81 9.07 -11.20 -5.35
N VAL A 82 9.38 -11.90 -4.29
CA VAL A 82 9.37 -11.39 -2.91
C VAL A 82 10.66 -11.80 -2.21
N ILE A 83 11.20 -10.91 -1.39
CA ILE A 83 12.20 -11.22 -0.36
C ILE A 83 11.76 -10.59 0.96
N GLY A 84 12.46 -10.94 2.05
CA GLY A 84 12.09 -10.44 3.37
C GLY A 84 12.11 -8.91 3.48
N GLU A 85 11.27 -8.38 4.33
CA GLU A 85 11.11 -6.94 4.58
C GLU A 85 12.40 -6.25 5.06
N TRP A 86 13.34 -7.01 5.63
CA TRP A 86 14.67 -6.50 6.03
C TRP A 86 15.46 -5.87 4.87
N ALA A 87 15.14 -6.22 3.63
CA ALA A 87 15.79 -5.69 2.43
C ALA A 87 15.09 -4.45 1.85
N ARG A 88 13.93 -4.08 2.40
CA ARG A 88 13.05 -3.04 1.87
C ARG A 88 13.75 -1.70 1.62
N ASP A 89 14.56 -1.28 2.56
CA ASP A 89 15.21 0.01 2.55
C ASP A 89 16.64 -0.01 1.99
N LYS A 90 17.15 -1.17 1.55
CA LYS A 90 18.56 -1.34 1.21
C LYS A 90 18.89 -1.13 -0.26
N LEU A 91 17.88 -1.06 -1.13
CA LEU A 91 18.01 -0.85 -2.58
C LEU A 91 19.01 -1.81 -3.27
N ILE A 92 19.06 -3.04 -2.77
CA ILE A 92 20.00 -4.07 -3.24
C ILE A 92 19.44 -4.96 -4.33
N ARG A 93 18.11 -4.97 -4.46
CA ARG A 93 17.43 -5.66 -5.54
C ARG A 93 16.90 -4.67 -6.56
N TYR A 94 16.83 -5.08 -7.80
CA TYR A 94 16.27 -4.26 -8.87
C TYR A 94 15.70 -5.11 -9.99
N CYS A 95 14.82 -4.50 -10.77
CA CYS A 95 14.13 -5.15 -11.86
C CYS A 95 14.13 -4.24 -13.09
N LEU A 96 14.49 -4.78 -14.25
CA LEU A 96 14.40 -4.10 -15.54
C LEU A 96 13.29 -4.73 -16.37
N LEU A 97 12.36 -3.91 -16.86
CA LEU A 97 11.31 -4.30 -17.79
C LEU A 97 11.41 -3.46 -19.05
N THR A 98 11.43 -4.13 -20.22
CA THR A 98 11.23 -3.52 -21.53
C THR A 98 9.80 -3.74 -22.02
N GLY A 99 9.38 -3.06 -23.09
CA GLY A 99 7.99 -3.12 -23.57
C GLY A 99 7.50 -4.52 -23.91
N THR A 100 8.36 -5.37 -24.47
CA THR A 100 7.99 -6.71 -24.97
C THR A 100 8.69 -7.86 -24.24
N GLY A 101 9.85 -7.59 -23.62
CA GLY A 101 10.67 -8.60 -22.95
C GLY A 101 10.09 -9.05 -21.60
N ASP A 102 10.52 -10.23 -21.14
CA ASP A 102 10.24 -10.65 -19.76
C ASP A 102 11.10 -9.89 -18.78
N PRO A 103 10.62 -9.68 -17.53
CA PRO A 103 11.38 -8.93 -16.54
C PRO A 103 12.74 -9.55 -16.24
N TRP A 104 13.78 -8.71 -16.13
CA TRP A 104 15.08 -9.07 -15.59
C TRP A 104 15.10 -8.72 -14.12
N VAL A 105 15.52 -9.64 -13.27
CA VAL A 105 15.51 -9.46 -11.81
C VAL A 105 16.90 -9.71 -11.26
N TRP A 106 17.41 -8.75 -10.49
CA TRP A 106 18.63 -8.90 -9.71
C TRP A 106 18.28 -8.91 -8.23
N ASP A 107 18.85 -9.85 -7.51
CA ASP A 107 18.64 -10.01 -6.09
C ASP A 107 19.92 -10.53 -5.42
N PHE A 108 19.94 -10.71 -4.09
CA PHE A 108 21.02 -11.44 -3.46
C PHE A 108 21.24 -12.78 -4.17
N GLY A 109 22.51 -13.21 -4.25
CA GLY A 109 22.82 -14.45 -4.96
C GLY A 109 22.04 -15.67 -4.48
N SER A 110 21.80 -15.79 -3.17
CA SER A 110 20.96 -16.85 -2.60
C SER A 110 19.49 -16.70 -2.98
N ALA A 111 18.93 -15.47 -2.92
CA ALA A 111 17.56 -15.20 -3.32
C ALA A 111 17.37 -15.38 -4.83
N ALA A 112 18.31 -14.92 -5.65
CA ALA A 112 18.30 -15.14 -7.10
C ALA A 112 18.22 -16.64 -7.44
N ARG A 113 19.04 -17.46 -6.74
CA ARG A 113 18.99 -18.92 -6.91
C ARG A 113 17.65 -19.51 -6.48
N HIS A 114 17.06 -19.03 -5.39
CA HIS A 114 15.74 -19.44 -4.92
C HIS A 114 14.67 -19.09 -5.97
N HIS A 115 14.69 -17.87 -6.51
CA HIS A 115 13.71 -17.45 -7.53
C HIS A 115 13.79 -18.30 -8.79
N ARG A 116 14.99 -18.72 -9.25
CA ARG A 116 15.12 -19.64 -10.39
C ARG A 116 14.41 -20.98 -10.16
N ILE A 117 14.32 -21.42 -8.92
CA ILE A 117 13.68 -22.70 -8.57
C ILE A 117 12.17 -22.52 -8.42
N TYR A 118 11.71 -21.44 -7.75
CA TYR A 118 10.34 -21.31 -7.27
C TYR A 118 9.51 -20.27 -8.00
N CYS A 119 10.07 -19.49 -8.95
CA CYS A 119 9.34 -18.53 -9.77
C CYS A 119 9.29 -19.00 -11.25
N PRO A 120 8.50 -20.04 -11.58
CA PRO A 120 8.49 -20.64 -12.92
C PRO A 120 7.89 -19.73 -14.00
N TRP A 121 7.30 -18.60 -13.62
CA TRP A 121 6.77 -17.57 -14.54
C TRP A 121 7.84 -16.61 -15.04
N LEU A 122 9.08 -16.68 -14.52
CA LEU A 122 10.22 -15.91 -14.98
C LEU A 122 11.20 -16.83 -15.72
N HIS A 123 11.85 -16.28 -16.76
CA HIS A 123 12.90 -16.98 -17.45
C HIS A 123 14.13 -17.10 -16.53
N GLU A 124 14.72 -18.29 -16.41
CA GLU A 124 15.80 -18.51 -15.43
C GLU A 124 17.06 -17.66 -15.71
N ASP A 125 17.38 -17.39 -16.99
CA ASP A 125 18.51 -16.54 -17.38
C ASP A 125 18.29 -15.05 -17.06
N HIS A 126 17.02 -14.65 -16.81
CA HIS A 126 16.68 -13.28 -16.43
C HIS A 126 16.80 -13.04 -14.92
N ILE A 127 17.09 -14.07 -14.13
CA ILE A 127 17.24 -13.94 -12.69
C ILE A 127 18.74 -14.00 -12.36
N ARG A 128 19.28 -12.90 -11.84
CA ARG A 128 20.74 -12.72 -11.64
C ARG A 128 21.07 -12.30 -10.21
N ALA A 129 22.31 -12.50 -9.81
CA ALA A 129 22.86 -11.91 -8.61
C ALA A 129 23.06 -10.40 -8.85
N GLY A 130 22.51 -9.58 -7.95
CA GLY A 130 22.61 -8.12 -8.02
C GLY A 130 23.90 -7.58 -7.42
N ASN A 131 24.16 -6.32 -7.70
CA ASN A 131 25.31 -5.54 -7.21
C ASN A 131 24.82 -4.52 -6.17
N PRO A 132 24.82 -4.86 -4.88
CA PRO A 132 24.21 -4.03 -3.86
C PRO A 132 25.13 -2.91 -3.39
N GLY A 133 24.58 -1.69 -3.33
CA GLY A 133 25.19 -0.56 -2.61
C GLY A 133 24.91 -0.59 -1.11
N MET A 134 23.80 -1.19 -0.70
CA MET A 134 23.35 -1.30 0.70
C MET A 134 23.33 0.04 1.45
N ARG A 135 22.74 1.05 0.82
CA ARG A 135 22.64 2.42 1.37
C ARG A 135 24.00 3.04 1.72
N GLY A 136 24.96 2.87 0.83
CA GLY A 136 26.30 3.43 0.99
C GLY A 136 27.24 2.59 1.87
N ALA A 137 26.81 1.43 2.38
CA ALA A 137 27.70 0.54 3.12
C ALA A 137 28.82 -0.02 2.22
N ILE A 138 28.60 -0.08 0.91
CA ILE A 138 29.63 -0.35 -0.09
C ILE A 138 29.79 0.93 -0.92
N GLY A 139 30.98 1.52 -0.87
CA GLY A 139 31.28 2.77 -1.55
C GLY A 139 31.36 2.62 -3.07
N PRO A 140 31.14 3.71 -3.82
CA PRO A 140 31.13 3.68 -5.30
C PRO A 140 32.50 3.35 -5.90
N GLU A 141 33.59 3.55 -5.17
CA GLU A 141 34.96 3.23 -5.57
C GLU A 141 35.22 1.73 -5.78
N VAL A 142 34.39 0.86 -5.19
CA VAL A 142 34.42 -0.59 -5.43
C VAL A 142 34.01 -0.92 -6.88
N GLY A 143 33.29 -0.02 -7.56
CA GLY A 143 32.94 -0.14 -8.98
C GLY A 143 31.68 -0.95 -9.27
N LEU A 144 30.93 -1.45 -8.26
CA LEU A 144 29.74 -2.28 -8.47
C LEU A 144 28.61 -1.53 -9.18
N PHE A 145 28.40 -0.23 -8.89
CA PHE A 145 27.40 0.59 -9.59
C PHE A 145 27.72 0.75 -11.08
N LYS A 146 29.02 0.97 -11.43
CA LYS A 146 29.46 1.05 -12.83
C LYS A 146 29.27 -0.26 -13.57
N GLN A 147 29.53 -1.39 -12.90
CA GLN A 147 29.30 -2.72 -13.46
C GLN A 147 27.82 -2.96 -13.72
N ALA A 148 26.93 -2.64 -12.76
CA ALA A 148 25.49 -2.76 -12.93
C ALA A 148 24.97 -1.86 -14.05
N ALA A 149 25.38 -0.59 -14.09
CA ALA A 149 24.97 0.35 -15.13
C ALA A 149 25.40 -0.11 -16.55
N LYS A 150 26.61 -0.67 -16.67
CA LYS A 150 27.08 -1.24 -17.94
C LYS A 150 26.23 -2.46 -18.35
N GLU A 151 25.94 -3.37 -17.44
CA GLU A 151 25.07 -4.51 -17.69
C GLU A 151 23.69 -4.09 -18.17
N ILE A 152 23.09 -3.08 -17.49
CA ILE A 152 21.80 -2.50 -17.89
C ILE A 152 21.88 -1.90 -19.30
N LYS A 153 22.94 -1.12 -19.62
CA LYS A 153 23.12 -0.56 -20.97
C LYS A 153 23.21 -1.64 -22.04
N ASP A 154 23.93 -2.72 -21.75
CA ASP A 154 24.08 -3.85 -22.68
C ASP A 154 22.73 -4.56 -22.91
N LEU A 155 21.91 -4.70 -21.87
CA LEU A 155 20.54 -5.22 -22.02
C LEU A 155 19.63 -4.28 -22.81
N LEU A 156 19.67 -2.96 -22.58
CA LEU A 156 18.90 -1.99 -23.34
C LEU A 156 19.25 -2.06 -24.84
N LYS A 157 20.53 -2.27 -25.18
CA LYS A 157 20.96 -2.50 -26.57
C LYS A 157 20.41 -3.81 -27.12
N LYS A 158 20.48 -4.89 -26.36
CA LYS A 158 19.95 -6.21 -26.74
C LYS A 158 18.45 -6.14 -27.05
N GLU A 159 17.72 -5.38 -26.26
CA GLU A 159 16.26 -5.19 -26.39
C GLU A 159 15.89 -4.06 -27.38
N ALA A 160 16.87 -3.48 -28.06
CA ALA A 160 16.70 -2.41 -29.06
C ALA A 160 15.99 -1.13 -28.54
N VAL A 161 16.19 -0.78 -27.27
CA VAL A 161 15.64 0.40 -26.61
C VAL A 161 16.72 1.33 -26.03
N ALA A 162 17.98 1.13 -26.39
CA ALA A 162 19.13 1.88 -25.82
C ALA A 162 19.14 3.39 -26.16
N ASP A 163 18.39 3.81 -27.17
CA ASP A 163 18.26 5.20 -27.60
C ASP A 163 16.98 5.87 -27.03
N MET A 164 16.21 5.14 -26.24
CA MET A 164 15.03 5.66 -25.56
C MET A 164 15.34 5.94 -24.08
N PRO A 165 14.62 6.88 -23.45
CA PRO A 165 14.79 7.14 -22.03
C PRO A 165 14.50 5.91 -21.17
N LEU A 166 15.24 5.77 -20.07
CA LEU A 166 15.03 4.77 -19.02
C LEU A 166 14.21 5.39 -17.88
N GLY A 167 13.07 4.80 -17.56
CA GLY A 167 12.33 5.12 -16.35
C GLY A 167 13.05 4.58 -15.11
N LEU A 168 13.20 5.39 -14.09
CA LEU A 168 13.80 5.02 -12.82
C LEU A 168 12.88 5.49 -11.68
N ASP A 169 12.62 4.63 -10.69
CA ASP A 169 11.83 5.02 -9.51
C ASP A 169 12.72 5.61 -8.40
N VAL A 170 13.31 4.79 -7.56
CA VAL A 170 14.24 5.20 -6.52
C VAL A 170 15.57 4.51 -6.72
N CYS A 171 16.66 5.18 -6.38
CA CYS A 171 17.98 4.54 -6.34
C CYS A 171 18.94 5.32 -5.44
N GLU A 172 20.09 4.72 -5.15
CA GLU A 172 21.19 5.46 -4.54
C GLU A 172 21.82 6.42 -5.57
N PRO A 173 22.21 7.66 -5.18
CA PRO A 173 22.82 8.62 -6.12
C PRO A 173 23.96 8.06 -6.97
N PRO A 174 24.91 7.25 -6.44
CA PRO A 174 25.96 6.64 -7.25
C PRO A 174 25.45 5.76 -8.40
N MET A 175 24.28 5.11 -8.23
CA MET A 175 23.65 4.33 -9.29
C MET A 175 23.15 5.23 -10.41
N LEU A 176 22.47 6.34 -10.07
CA LEU A 176 22.01 7.32 -11.05
C LEU A 176 23.19 7.87 -11.86
N PHE A 177 24.28 8.29 -11.19
CA PHE A 177 25.46 8.82 -11.85
C PHE A 177 26.11 7.77 -12.77
N ALA A 178 26.19 6.51 -12.33
CA ALA A 178 26.74 5.43 -13.15
C ALA A 178 25.89 5.17 -14.41
N LEU A 179 24.56 5.25 -14.33
CA LEU A 179 23.67 5.14 -15.50
C LEU A 179 23.91 6.32 -16.49
N GLN A 180 24.02 7.54 -15.97
CA GLN A 180 24.30 8.73 -16.79
C GLN A 180 25.69 8.66 -17.45
N GLU A 181 26.73 8.16 -16.76
CA GLU A 181 28.06 7.90 -17.33
C GLU A 181 28.02 6.90 -18.50
N GLN A 182 27.05 5.97 -18.53
CA GLN A 182 26.81 5.07 -19.68
C GLN A 182 26.04 5.74 -20.84
N GLY A 183 25.74 7.03 -20.74
CA GLY A 183 24.96 7.76 -21.75
C GLY A 183 23.48 7.32 -21.79
N ILE A 184 22.91 6.95 -20.63
CA ILE A 184 21.50 6.61 -20.49
C ILE A 184 20.75 7.87 -20.06
N GLU A 185 19.76 8.30 -20.84
CA GLU A 185 18.80 9.33 -20.42
C GLU A 185 17.87 8.73 -19.37
N VAL A 186 17.84 9.29 -18.16
CA VAL A 186 16.99 8.81 -17.06
C VAL A 186 15.81 9.77 -16.86
N ARG A 187 14.60 9.22 -16.72
CA ARG A 187 13.37 9.95 -16.41
C ARG A 187 12.67 9.36 -15.16
N ASP A 188 11.78 10.14 -14.56
CA ASP A 188 10.93 9.66 -13.45
C ASP A 188 10.02 8.53 -13.93
N GLY A 189 10.33 7.31 -13.48
CA GLY A 189 9.55 6.11 -13.72
C GLY A 189 8.52 5.85 -12.61
N GLN A 190 8.61 6.53 -11.46
CA GLN A 190 7.70 6.31 -10.33
C GLN A 190 6.27 6.71 -10.69
N GLN A 191 6.08 7.82 -11.40
CA GLN A 191 4.76 8.26 -11.83
C GLN A 191 4.08 7.25 -12.76
N MET A 192 4.86 6.64 -13.66
CA MET A 192 4.40 5.59 -14.55
C MET A 192 3.99 4.33 -13.76
N MET A 193 4.78 3.93 -12.77
CA MET A 193 4.46 2.78 -11.92
C MET A 193 3.24 3.03 -11.03
N LEU A 194 3.06 4.24 -10.50
CA LEU A 194 1.86 4.62 -9.76
C LEU A 194 0.61 4.55 -10.66
N ALA A 195 0.72 5.01 -11.91
CA ALA A 195 -0.38 4.89 -12.88
C ALA A 195 -0.68 3.42 -13.25
N ALA A 196 0.33 2.56 -13.33
CA ALA A 196 0.13 1.12 -13.54
C ALA A 196 -0.66 0.47 -12.40
N ARG A 197 -0.36 0.85 -11.14
CA ARG A 197 -0.94 0.27 -9.93
C ARG A 197 -2.27 0.90 -9.49
N GLU A 198 -2.64 2.03 -10.08
CA GLU A 198 -3.82 2.83 -9.70
C GLU A 198 -5.12 2.01 -9.70
N ILE A 199 -5.35 1.20 -10.73
CA ILE A 199 -6.56 0.39 -10.88
C ILE A 199 -6.26 -1.04 -10.46
N LYS A 200 -6.98 -1.50 -9.43
CA LYS A 200 -6.82 -2.83 -8.87
C LYS A 200 -7.68 -3.87 -9.60
N SER A 201 -7.11 -5.04 -9.84
CA SER A 201 -7.84 -6.20 -10.34
C SER A 201 -8.75 -6.79 -9.25
N HIS A 202 -9.62 -7.72 -9.66
CA HIS A 202 -10.42 -8.50 -8.71
C HIS A 202 -9.56 -9.21 -7.65
N ASP A 203 -8.44 -9.81 -8.08
CA ASP A 203 -7.55 -10.54 -7.18
C ASP A 203 -6.89 -9.60 -6.16
N GLU A 204 -6.44 -8.41 -6.59
CA GLU A 204 -5.87 -7.40 -5.70
C GLU A 204 -6.90 -6.89 -4.67
N ILE A 205 -8.13 -6.63 -5.11
CA ILE A 205 -9.21 -6.20 -4.21
C ILE A 205 -9.57 -7.32 -3.23
N THR A 206 -9.54 -8.59 -3.66
CA THR A 206 -9.76 -9.73 -2.76
C THR A 206 -8.68 -9.80 -1.68
N LEU A 207 -7.41 -9.60 -2.02
CA LEU A 207 -6.31 -9.54 -1.05
C LEU A 207 -6.45 -8.37 -0.07
N LEU A 208 -6.84 -7.19 -0.55
CA LEU A 208 -7.12 -6.03 0.28
C LEU A 208 -8.30 -6.26 1.24
N ASN A 209 -9.36 -6.93 0.78
CA ASN A 209 -10.49 -7.32 1.65
C ASN A 209 -10.05 -8.30 2.75
N ILE A 210 -9.22 -9.29 2.42
CA ILE A 210 -8.69 -10.23 3.41
C ILE A 210 -7.84 -9.48 4.43
N ALA A 211 -6.91 -8.63 3.97
CA ALA A 211 -6.07 -7.83 4.85
C ALA A 211 -6.90 -6.94 5.79
N SER A 212 -7.93 -6.25 5.25
CA SER A 212 -8.84 -5.43 6.05
C SER A 212 -9.61 -6.24 7.10
N SER A 213 -10.10 -7.44 6.73
CA SER A 213 -10.83 -8.32 7.65
C SER A 213 -9.95 -8.81 8.81
N MET A 214 -8.64 -8.97 8.60
CA MET A 214 -7.70 -9.28 9.68
C MET A 214 -7.63 -8.14 10.68
N VAL A 215 -7.61 -6.90 10.22
CA VAL A 215 -7.62 -5.71 11.08
C VAL A 215 -8.94 -5.57 11.83
N ASP A 216 -10.08 -5.89 11.20
CA ASP A 216 -11.39 -5.93 11.90
C ASP A 216 -11.34 -6.86 13.12
N GLY A 217 -10.73 -8.05 12.98
CA GLY A 217 -10.50 -8.97 14.07
C GLY A 217 -9.58 -8.42 15.16
N VAL A 218 -8.51 -7.73 14.76
CA VAL A 218 -7.59 -7.10 15.73
C VAL A 218 -8.29 -5.98 16.51
N TYR A 219 -9.14 -5.18 15.91
CA TYR A 219 -9.91 -4.17 16.63
C TYR A 219 -10.87 -4.78 17.66
N GLN A 220 -11.43 -5.96 17.36
CA GLN A 220 -12.21 -6.69 18.35
C GLN A 220 -11.37 -7.09 19.57
N ASP A 221 -10.16 -7.59 19.35
CA ASP A 221 -9.22 -7.95 20.42
C ASP A 221 -8.76 -6.70 21.20
N ILE A 222 -8.49 -5.59 20.51
CA ILE A 222 -8.14 -4.31 21.16
C ILE A 222 -9.29 -3.83 22.05
N ALA A 223 -10.53 -3.85 21.56
CA ALA A 223 -11.70 -3.43 22.34
C ALA A 223 -11.88 -4.23 23.63
N ALA A 224 -11.54 -5.54 23.60
CA ALA A 224 -11.64 -6.43 24.76
C ALA A 224 -10.53 -6.15 25.81
N GLU A 225 -9.32 -5.80 25.36
CA GLU A 225 -8.16 -5.57 26.25
C GLU A 225 -8.00 -4.13 26.71
N LEU A 226 -8.63 -3.18 26.02
CA LEU A 226 -8.46 -1.75 26.29
C LEU A 226 -9.13 -1.34 27.59
N LYS A 227 -8.32 -1.09 28.63
CA LYS A 227 -8.75 -0.72 29.99
C LYS A 227 -7.71 0.16 30.67
N PRO A 228 -8.07 0.88 31.76
CA PRO A 228 -7.10 1.64 32.53
C PRO A 228 -5.92 0.78 33.02
N GLY A 229 -4.70 1.32 32.90
CA GLY A 229 -3.46 0.65 33.30
C GLY A 229 -2.79 -0.18 32.20
N VAL A 230 -3.42 -0.36 31.05
CA VAL A 230 -2.76 -0.95 29.87
C VAL A 230 -1.87 0.10 29.21
N LYS A 231 -0.70 -0.28 28.72
CA LYS A 231 0.19 0.61 27.99
C LYS A 231 -0.15 0.65 26.50
N GLU A 232 0.09 1.78 25.84
CA GLU A 232 0.03 1.88 24.38
C GLU A 232 0.85 0.78 23.69
N SER A 233 2.09 0.54 24.17
CA SER A 233 2.96 -0.53 23.67
C SER A 233 2.43 -1.96 23.86
N GLN A 234 1.61 -2.20 24.88
CA GLN A 234 0.97 -3.51 25.08
C GLN A 234 -0.13 -3.75 24.04
N ILE A 235 -0.88 -2.71 23.65
CA ILE A 235 -1.85 -2.82 22.57
C ILE A 235 -1.13 -3.07 21.23
N VAL A 236 0.00 -2.41 20.97
CA VAL A 236 0.83 -2.69 19.79
C VAL A 236 1.31 -4.13 19.77
N ALA A 237 1.78 -4.66 20.91
CA ALA A 237 2.23 -6.04 21.02
C ALA A 237 1.07 -7.04 20.76
N LEU A 238 -0.12 -6.79 21.32
CA LEU A 238 -1.33 -7.58 21.08
C LEU A 238 -1.66 -7.61 19.58
N ALA A 239 -1.80 -6.45 18.95
CA ALA A 239 -2.17 -6.32 17.56
C ALA A 239 -1.13 -6.97 16.62
N THR A 240 0.17 -6.76 16.88
CA THR A 240 1.26 -7.37 16.13
C THR A 240 1.21 -8.90 16.20
N LYS A 241 1.05 -9.44 17.41
CA LYS A 241 0.93 -10.89 17.60
C LYS A 241 -0.25 -11.46 16.81
N ARG A 242 -1.43 -10.86 16.93
CA ARG A 242 -2.65 -11.34 16.28
C ARG A 242 -2.55 -11.30 14.75
N LEU A 243 -1.98 -10.25 14.18
CA LEU A 243 -1.78 -10.15 12.74
C LEU A 243 -0.87 -11.27 12.21
N TYR A 244 0.24 -11.55 12.87
CA TYR A 244 1.11 -12.67 12.46
C TYR A 244 0.47 -14.03 12.66
N GLU A 245 -0.32 -14.24 13.73
CA GLU A 245 -1.08 -15.47 13.92
C GLU A 245 -2.12 -15.71 12.81
N MET A 246 -2.67 -14.64 12.24
CA MET A 246 -3.62 -14.70 11.11
C MET A 246 -2.94 -14.80 9.74
N GLY A 247 -1.62 -14.71 9.66
CA GLY A 247 -0.86 -14.86 8.42
C GLY A 247 -0.44 -13.57 7.73
N SER A 248 -0.38 -12.44 8.46
CA SER A 248 0.26 -11.22 7.95
C SER A 248 1.71 -11.52 7.55
N ASP A 249 2.14 -11.02 6.40
CA ASP A 249 3.54 -11.12 5.97
C ASP A 249 4.41 -9.98 6.50
N CYS A 250 3.79 -8.84 6.87
CA CYS A 250 4.48 -7.73 7.52
C CYS A 250 3.52 -6.88 8.36
N VAL A 251 3.89 -6.59 9.59
CA VAL A 251 3.28 -5.51 10.39
C VAL A 251 4.21 -4.30 10.28
N GLU A 252 3.84 -3.34 9.43
CA GLU A 252 4.69 -2.22 9.06
C GLU A 252 4.76 -1.17 10.17
N ALA A 253 3.59 -0.79 10.69
CA ALA A 253 3.46 0.13 11.81
C ALA A 253 2.11 -0.05 12.51
N ILE A 254 2.07 0.23 13.80
CA ILE A 254 0.84 0.41 14.56
C ILE A 254 0.99 1.70 15.35
N ASN A 255 0.20 2.71 14.98
CA ASN A 255 0.05 3.89 15.82
C ASN A 255 -0.87 3.55 16.99
N SER A 256 -0.46 3.84 18.20
CA SER A 256 -1.25 3.64 19.41
C SER A 256 -1.08 4.87 20.29
N ILE A 257 -2.10 5.69 20.31
CA ILE A 257 -2.02 7.05 20.86
C ILE A 257 -3.16 7.25 21.82
N SER A 258 -2.87 7.80 23.02
CA SER A 258 -3.88 7.94 24.06
C SER A 258 -3.73 9.23 24.85
N GLY A 259 -4.86 9.70 25.42
CA GLY A 259 -4.96 10.85 26.29
C GLY A 259 -4.48 12.14 25.65
N GLU A 260 -3.63 12.88 26.36
CA GLU A 260 -3.08 14.18 25.93
C GLU A 260 -2.24 14.12 24.64
N ARG A 261 -1.86 12.92 24.20
CA ARG A 261 -1.13 12.74 22.94
C ARG A 261 -2.04 12.67 21.71
N CYS A 262 -3.37 12.61 21.93
CA CYS A 262 -4.31 12.54 20.80
C CYS A 262 -4.36 13.83 19.98
N SER A 263 -4.02 14.99 20.56
CA SER A 263 -4.02 16.27 19.87
C SER A 263 -2.78 17.11 20.25
N PRO A 264 -1.89 17.42 19.28
CA PRO A 264 -1.82 16.94 17.90
C PRO A 264 -1.32 15.48 17.79
N HIS A 265 -1.55 14.84 16.65
CA HIS A 265 -1.25 13.43 16.40
C HIS A 265 0.27 13.18 16.16
N PRO A 266 0.97 12.35 16.97
CA PRO A 266 2.42 12.15 16.85
C PRO A 266 2.84 10.96 15.94
N HIS A 267 1.93 10.22 15.30
CA HIS A 267 2.20 9.07 14.44
C HIS A 267 3.15 8.01 15.05
N ASN A 268 2.97 7.65 16.31
CA ASN A 268 3.80 6.66 17.00
C ASN A 268 3.05 6.01 18.18
N PHE A 269 3.77 5.26 18.99
CA PHE A 269 3.31 4.78 20.30
C PHE A 269 4.39 4.99 21.36
N THR A 270 3.99 4.90 22.63
CA THR A 270 4.91 4.98 23.76
C THR A 270 4.59 3.91 24.80
N ASP A 271 5.23 3.98 25.96
CA ASP A 271 4.92 3.17 27.12
C ASP A 271 3.92 3.85 28.09
N ARG A 272 3.22 4.91 27.62
CA ARG A 272 2.19 5.61 28.39
C ARG A 272 1.11 4.65 28.84
N LEU A 273 0.75 4.74 30.13
CA LEU A 273 -0.39 4.05 30.69
C LEU A 273 -1.69 4.76 30.29
N ILE A 274 -2.62 4.02 29.74
CA ILE A 274 -3.96 4.48 29.41
C ILE A 274 -4.74 4.69 30.71
N ARG A 275 -5.46 5.80 30.82
CA ARG A 275 -6.15 6.23 32.03
C ARG A 275 -7.66 6.24 31.85
N PRO A 276 -8.45 6.25 32.94
CA PRO A 276 -9.89 6.44 32.86
C PRO A 276 -10.23 7.77 32.17
N GLY A 277 -11.16 7.74 31.20
CA GLY A 277 -11.58 8.90 30.42
C GLY A 277 -10.67 9.26 29.26
N ASP A 278 -9.54 8.58 29.09
CA ASP A 278 -8.70 8.79 27.92
C ASP A 278 -9.44 8.43 26.62
N GLN A 279 -9.31 9.27 25.63
CA GLN A 279 -9.50 8.87 24.25
C GLN A 279 -8.26 8.12 23.79
N ALA A 280 -8.44 7.07 22.99
CA ALA A 280 -7.34 6.31 22.40
C ALA A 280 -7.71 5.93 20.97
N TYR A 281 -6.80 6.16 20.04
CA TYR A 281 -6.99 5.72 18.67
C TYR A 281 -5.76 4.93 18.16
N PHE A 282 -6.07 4.02 17.27
CA PHE A 282 -5.11 3.10 16.72
C PHE A 282 -5.20 3.13 15.20
N ASP A 283 -4.04 3.03 14.55
CA ASP A 283 -3.93 2.79 13.14
C ASP A 283 -3.15 1.50 12.93
N ILE A 284 -3.66 0.63 12.10
CA ILE A 284 -3.07 -0.69 11.88
C ILE A 284 -2.63 -0.82 10.43
N ILE A 285 -1.32 -0.74 10.24
CA ILE A 285 -0.67 -0.85 8.94
C ILE A 285 0.04 -2.20 8.88
N HIS A 286 -0.55 -3.14 8.14
CA HIS A 286 0.05 -4.43 7.88
C HIS A 286 -0.12 -4.84 6.42
N SER A 287 0.50 -5.93 6.01
CA SER A 287 0.28 -6.50 4.69
C SER A 287 -0.08 -7.98 4.74
N PHE A 288 -0.98 -8.37 3.84
CA PHE A 288 -1.29 -9.75 3.53
C PHE A 288 -0.98 -10.02 2.07
N ILE A 289 -0.05 -10.92 1.80
CA ILE A 289 0.50 -11.18 0.46
C ILE A 289 0.90 -9.87 -0.25
N GLY A 290 1.45 -8.93 0.55
CA GLY A 290 1.97 -7.62 0.15
C GLY A 290 0.95 -6.51 0.06
N TYR A 291 -0.34 -6.78 0.07
CA TYR A 291 -1.38 -5.76 0.02
C TYR A 291 -1.65 -5.17 1.40
N ARG A 292 -1.58 -3.83 1.48
CA ARG A 292 -1.54 -3.09 2.74
C ARG A 292 -2.88 -2.59 3.19
N THR A 293 -3.02 -2.51 4.51
CA THR A 293 -4.13 -1.81 5.17
C THR A 293 -3.65 -0.49 5.73
N CYS A 294 -4.57 0.43 5.91
CA CYS A 294 -4.45 1.61 6.73
C CYS A 294 -5.87 2.00 7.14
N TYR A 295 -6.21 1.88 8.42
CA TYR A 295 -7.40 2.55 8.91
C TYR A 295 -7.40 2.71 10.44
N TYR A 296 -7.92 3.85 10.87
CA TYR A 296 -8.02 4.24 12.27
C TYR A 296 -9.36 3.89 12.89
N ARG A 297 -9.30 3.53 14.18
CA ARG A 297 -10.46 3.50 15.08
C ARG A 297 -10.14 4.23 16.37
N THR A 298 -11.07 5.07 16.82
CA THR A 298 -11.01 5.80 18.08
C THR A 298 -11.92 5.17 19.11
N PHE A 299 -11.42 5.03 20.33
CA PHE A 299 -12.14 4.55 21.51
C PHE A 299 -12.07 5.60 22.61
N THR A 300 -12.98 5.49 23.60
CA THR A 300 -12.81 6.14 24.89
C THR A 300 -12.80 5.07 25.98
N VAL A 301 -11.97 5.22 27.00
CA VAL A 301 -11.81 4.23 28.06
C VAL A 301 -12.62 4.64 29.28
N GLY A 302 -13.58 3.80 29.69
CA GLY A 302 -14.47 4.02 30.81
C GLY A 302 -15.68 4.88 30.49
N SER A 303 -15.51 6.18 30.35
CA SER A 303 -16.60 7.11 30.02
C SER A 303 -16.11 8.25 29.12
N ALA A 304 -16.94 8.64 28.15
CA ALA A 304 -16.64 9.74 27.23
C ALA A 304 -17.25 11.07 27.71
N THR A 305 -16.51 12.15 27.54
CA THR A 305 -17.03 13.52 27.73
C THR A 305 -17.87 13.93 26.53
N GLN A 306 -18.65 15.01 26.70
CA GLN A 306 -19.43 15.58 25.59
C GLN A 306 -18.49 16.11 24.48
N SER A 307 -17.37 16.74 24.85
CA SER A 307 -16.36 17.23 23.92
C SER A 307 -15.79 16.11 23.00
N GLN A 308 -15.48 14.96 23.59
CA GLN A 308 -15.00 13.78 22.85
C GLN A 308 -16.08 13.22 21.90
N ARG A 309 -17.33 13.15 22.35
CA ARG A 309 -18.47 12.71 21.52
C ARG A 309 -18.71 13.64 20.34
N ASP A 310 -18.63 14.95 20.57
CA ASP A 310 -18.85 15.96 19.53
C ASP A 310 -17.73 15.94 18.49
N ALA A 311 -16.46 15.78 18.92
CA ALA A 311 -15.32 15.62 18.02
C ALA A 311 -15.47 14.36 17.15
N TYR A 312 -15.84 13.22 17.76
CA TYR A 312 -16.07 11.97 17.03
C TYR A 312 -17.20 12.10 16.00
N LYS A 313 -18.34 12.66 16.41
CA LYS A 313 -19.49 12.87 15.53
C LYS A 313 -19.12 13.76 14.34
N ARG A 314 -18.32 14.82 14.57
CA ARG A 314 -17.86 15.71 13.50
C ARG A 314 -16.90 15.01 12.54
N ALA A 315 -15.90 14.28 13.06
CA ALA A 315 -14.99 13.49 12.23
C ALA A 315 -15.75 12.47 11.38
N ARG A 316 -16.73 11.78 11.97
CA ARG A 316 -17.58 10.82 11.26
C ARG A 316 -18.42 11.49 10.18
N GLN A 317 -18.98 12.66 10.44
CA GLN A 317 -19.79 13.40 9.44
C GLN A 317 -18.92 13.79 8.23
N TRP A 318 -17.72 14.34 8.45
CA TRP A 318 -16.80 14.66 7.36
C TRP A 318 -16.43 13.45 6.51
N MET A 319 -16.22 12.31 7.15
CA MET A 319 -15.93 11.05 6.45
C MET A 319 -17.12 10.57 5.62
N ASP A 320 -18.32 10.57 6.20
CA ASP A 320 -19.54 10.14 5.50
C ASP A 320 -19.82 11.04 4.28
N ASP A 321 -19.66 12.35 4.42
CA ASP A 321 -19.84 13.31 3.34
C ASP A 321 -18.81 13.09 2.23
N ALA A 322 -17.54 12.87 2.59
CA ALA A 322 -16.49 12.59 1.62
C ALA A 322 -16.78 11.28 0.87
N ILE A 323 -17.07 10.18 1.58
CA ILE A 323 -17.32 8.86 0.97
C ILE A 323 -18.56 8.88 0.07
N ALA A 324 -19.64 9.56 0.49
CA ALA A 324 -20.89 9.64 -0.27
C ALA A 324 -20.71 10.30 -1.65
N MET A 325 -19.73 11.17 -1.81
CA MET A 325 -19.43 11.82 -3.09
C MET A 325 -18.57 10.99 -4.03
N LEU A 326 -17.80 10.03 -3.49
CA LEU A 326 -16.80 9.28 -4.28
C LEU A 326 -17.50 8.37 -5.29
N LYS A 327 -17.31 8.67 -6.57
CA LYS A 327 -17.80 7.88 -7.71
C LYS A 327 -16.88 8.02 -8.91
N PRO A 328 -16.88 7.06 -9.85
CA PRO A 328 -16.16 7.22 -11.10
C PRO A 328 -16.58 8.47 -11.85
N GLY A 329 -15.61 9.17 -12.46
CA GLY A 329 -15.82 10.43 -13.16
C GLY A 329 -15.76 11.69 -12.27
N LEU A 330 -15.69 11.55 -10.93
CA LEU A 330 -15.49 12.69 -10.05
C LEU A 330 -14.02 13.15 -10.11
N GLY A 331 -13.79 14.46 -10.16
CA GLY A 331 -12.48 15.06 -10.00
C GLY A 331 -12.01 15.01 -8.54
N THR A 332 -10.70 14.78 -8.33
CA THR A 332 -10.10 14.78 -6.98
C THR A 332 -10.24 16.13 -6.27
N ASP A 333 -10.33 17.24 -7.01
CA ASP A 333 -10.61 18.57 -6.48
C ASP A 333 -11.99 18.63 -5.79
N LYS A 334 -13.00 18.01 -6.41
CA LYS A 334 -14.36 17.96 -5.84
C LYS A 334 -14.45 17.09 -4.59
N ALA A 335 -13.70 15.99 -4.56
CA ALA A 335 -13.58 15.19 -3.36
C ALA A 335 -12.86 15.95 -2.23
N ALA A 336 -11.78 16.67 -2.55
CA ALA A 336 -11.03 17.47 -1.58
C ALA A 336 -11.82 18.63 -0.99
N GLU A 337 -12.83 19.18 -1.71
CA GLU A 337 -13.75 20.22 -1.19
C GLU A 337 -14.52 19.74 0.07
N GLN A 338 -14.76 18.43 0.20
CA GLN A 338 -15.48 17.83 1.34
C GLN A 338 -14.61 17.62 2.58
N LEU A 339 -13.30 17.64 2.41
CA LEU A 339 -12.37 17.52 3.54
C LEU A 339 -12.33 18.86 4.32
N PRO A 340 -12.23 18.82 5.66
CA PRO A 340 -12.13 20.04 6.46
C PRO A 340 -10.89 20.86 6.09
N LYS A 341 -10.97 22.17 6.26
CA LYS A 341 -9.81 23.07 6.11
C LYS A 341 -8.86 22.89 7.30
N ALA A 342 -7.59 23.19 7.08
CA ALA A 342 -6.59 23.20 8.14
C ALA A 342 -7.02 24.04 9.34
N SER A 343 -7.64 25.22 9.11
CA SER A 343 -8.17 26.11 10.16
C SER A 343 -9.28 25.48 10.99
N ASP A 344 -10.08 24.58 10.43
CA ASP A 344 -11.20 23.92 11.12
C ASP A 344 -10.72 22.91 12.17
N ILE A 345 -9.45 22.49 12.05
CA ILE A 345 -8.78 21.53 12.93
C ILE A 345 -7.59 22.15 13.68
N GLY A 346 -7.46 23.50 13.65
CA GLY A 346 -6.49 24.22 14.47
C GLY A 346 -5.09 24.36 13.90
N PHE A 347 -4.91 24.18 12.57
CA PHE A 347 -3.61 24.34 11.91
C PHE A 347 -3.57 25.60 11.04
N GLU A 348 -2.38 26.19 10.91
CA GLU A 348 -2.16 27.45 10.21
C GLU A 348 -2.15 27.32 8.68
N SER A 349 -1.94 26.12 8.16
CA SER A 349 -1.87 25.88 6.70
C SER A 349 -2.22 24.44 6.33
N GLU A 350 -2.61 24.22 5.07
CA GLU A 350 -2.87 22.86 4.54
C GLU A 350 -1.60 21.99 4.58
N MET A 351 -0.41 22.58 4.50
CA MET A 351 0.85 21.87 4.65
C MET A 351 1.06 21.40 6.10
N ALA A 352 0.74 22.25 7.10
CA ALA A 352 0.86 21.91 8.51
C ALA A 352 -0.17 20.83 8.94
N ALA A 353 -1.32 20.78 8.28
CA ALA A 353 -2.38 19.80 8.52
C ALA A 353 -2.27 18.54 7.65
N PHE A 354 -1.30 18.49 6.73
CA PHE A 354 -1.19 17.39 5.77
C PHE A 354 -1.01 16.04 6.50
N GLY A 355 -1.72 15.01 6.02
CA GLY A 355 -1.72 13.68 6.63
C GLY A 355 -2.73 13.50 7.76
N LEU A 356 -3.61 14.49 8.02
CA LEU A 356 -4.67 14.39 9.03
C LEU A 356 -6.07 14.21 8.44
N ASN A 357 -6.35 14.89 7.33
CA ASN A 357 -7.63 14.80 6.61
C ASN A 357 -7.34 14.68 5.11
N PHE A 358 -7.29 13.48 4.61
CA PHE A 358 -6.99 13.22 3.19
C PHE A 358 -7.44 11.81 2.77
N CYS A 359 -7.31 11.51 1.48
CA CYS A 359 -7.46 10.13 1.01
C CYS A 359 -6.18 9.73 0.29
N HIS A 360 -5.70 8.52 0.51
CA HIS A 360 -4.55 7.99 -0.20
C HIS A 360 -4.81 6.59 -0.75
N GLY A 361 -4.30 6.32 -1.95
CA GLY A 361 -4.40 5.00 -2.55
C GLY A 361 -3.69 3.93 -1.72
N LEU A 362 -4.26 2.74 -1.75
CA LEU A 362 -3.73 1.53 -1.12
C LEU A 362 -3.50 0.44 -2.15
N GLY A 363 -2.47 -0.35 -1.93
CA GLY A 363 -2.16 -1.50 -2.77
C GLY A 363 -0.97 -2.27 -2.22
N LEU A 364 0.04 -2.54 -3.04
CA LEU A 364 1.34 -3.03 -2.55
C LEU A 364 2.07 -1.94 -1.76
N GLY A 365 1.93 -0.67 -2.15
CA GLY A 365 2.41 0.46 -1.37
C GLY A 365 1.34 0.97 -0.40
N LEU A 366 1.79 1.53 0.72
CA LEU A 366 0.91 2.19 1.68
C LEU A 366 0.29 3.46 1.09
N HIS A 367 1.10 4.25 0.36
CA HIS A 367 0.65 5.45 -0.31
C HIS A 367 0.78 5.27 -1.82
N GLU A 368 -0.36 5.17 -2.50
CA GLU A 368 -0.48 5.07 -3.95
C GLU A 368 -1.43 6.16 -4.48
N ARG A 369 -1.72 6.16 -5.78
CA ARG A 369 -2.81 6.97 -6.34
C ARG A 369 -4.17 6.29 -6.09
N PRO A 370 -5.25 7.08 -5.86
CA PRO A 370 -5.30 8.53 -5.80
C PRO A 370 -4.71 9.12 -4.50
N LEU A 371 -4.16 10.33 -4.57
CA LEU A 371 -3.91 11.16 -3.39
C LEU A 371 -4.86 12.36 -3.45
N ILE A 372 -5.79 12.44 -2.52
CA ILE A 372 -6.83 13.47 -2.46
C ILE A 372 -6.63 14.28 -1.20
N SER A 373 -6.24 15.53 -1.34
CA SER A 373 -6.11 16.45 -0.21
C SER A 373 -6.31 17.90 -0.67
N ARG A 374 -6.58 18.76 0.26
CA ARG A 374 -6.67 20.21 -0.01
C ARG A 374 -5.35 20.83 -0.44
N LEU A 375 -4.22 20.16 -0.13
CA LEU A 375 -2.88 20.61 -0.50
C LEU A 375 -2.60 20.45 -2.02
N ASN A 376 -3.00 19.35 -2.63
CA ASN A 376 -2.59 19.00 -3.99
C ASN A 376 -3.74 18.94 -5.02
N SER A 377 -4.93 18.51 -4.62
CA SER A 377 -6.00 18.20 -5.58
C SER A 377 -6.56 19.41 -6.32
N PHE A 378 -6.43 20.62 -5.76
CA PHE A 378 -6.82 21.86 -6.44
C PHE A 378 -5.76 22.34 -7.47
N ILE A 379 -4.50 21.88 -7.33
CA ILE A 379 -3.41 22.23 -8.21
C ILE A 379 -3.38 21.28 -9.41
N GLU A 380 -3.51 20.00 -9.16
CA GLU A 380 -3.45 18.93 -10.16
C GLU A 380 -4.64 17.95 -9.97
N PRO A 381 -5.85 18.37 -10.34
CA PRO A 381 -7.01 17.49 -10.26
C PRO A 381 -6.95 16.39 -11.33
N TYR A 382 -7.40 15.19 -10.98
CA TYR A 382 -7.59 14.11 -11.93
C TYR A 382 -8.84 13.31 -11.62
N GLU A 383 -9.29 12.50 -12.59
CA GLU A 383 -10.56 11.78 -12.53
C GLU A 383 -10.43 10.48 -11.75
N LEU A 384 -11.36 10.23 -10.83
CA LEU A 384 -11.52 8.97 -10.12
C LEU A 384 -12.11 7.90 -11.04
N LYS A 385 -11.59 6.66 -10.94
CA LYS A 385 -11.98 5.53 -11.80
C LYS A 385 -12.37 4.32 -10.97
N ALA A 386 -13.31 3.55 -11.48
CA ALA A 386 -13.66 2.25 -10.88
C ALA A 386 -12.42 1.33 -10.78
N GLY A 387 -12.31 0.61 -9.67
CA GLY A 387 -11.15 -0.22 -9.35
C GLY A 387 -10.06 0.48 -8.54
N MET A 388 -10.15 1.79 -8.32
CA MET A 388 -9.30 2.47 -7.33
C MET A 388 -9.65 2.00 -5.91
N VAL A 389 -8.64 1.82 -5.08
CA VAL A 389 -8.79 1.51 -3.65
C VAL A 389 -7.97 2.49 -2.85
N PHE A 390 -8.56 3.06 -1.83
CA PHE A 390 -7.91 4.07 -1.01
C PHE A 390 -8.48 4.12 0.41
N ALA A 391 -7.70 4.65 1.31
CA ALA A 391 -8.12 5.03 2.64
C ALA A 391 -8.67 6.45 2.62
N VAL A 392 -9.76 6.67 3.35
CA VAL A 392 -10.36 7.99 3.61
C VAL A 392 -10.22 8.26 5.08
N GLU A 393 -9.47 9.28 5.47
CA GLU A 393 -9.18 9.54 6.86
C GLU A 393 -9.54 10.96 7.29
N THR A 394 -10.02 11.07 8.54
CA THR A 394 -10.42 12.31 9.17
C THR A 394 -9.85 12.43 10.57
N PHE A 395 -9.53 13.67 10.96
CA PHE A 395 -9.07 14.05 12.28
C PHE A 395 -9.89 15.25 12.77
N CYS A 396 -10.41 15.18 13.99
CA CYS A 396 -11.10 16.29 14.62
C CYS A 396 -10.64 16.45 16.07
N PRO A 397 -9.96 17.56 16.42
CA PRO A 397 -9.62 17.85 17.81
C PRO A 397 -10.89 18.12 18.62
N ALA A 398 -10.88 17.69 19.88
CA ALA A 398 -11.93 18.03 20.84
C ALA A 398 -11.70 19.41 21.43
N THR A 399 -12.73 20.03 21.99
CA THR A 399 -12.67 21.37 22.58
C THR A 399 -11.94 21.38 23.93
N ASP A 400 -11.58 20.21 24.47
CA ASP A 400 -10.77 20.10 25.71
C ASP A 400 -9.27 20.37 25.47
N GLY A 401 -8.83 20.46 24.20
CA GLY A 401 -7.48 20.79 23.80
C GLY A 401 -6.47 19.60 23.87
N ILE A 402 -6.91 18.42 24.31
CA ILE A 402 -6.05 17.24 24.47
C ILE A 402 -6.59 16.01 23.75
N SER A 403 -7.91 15.85 23.69
CA SER A 403 -8.55 14.73 23.00
C SER A 403 -8.73 15.02 21.52
N ALA A 404 -8.80 13.95 20.70
CA ALA A 404 -9.17 14.06 19.29
C ALA A 404 -9.77 12.75 18.79
N ALA A 405 -10.72 12.83 17.88
CA ALA A 405 -11.18 11.70 17.11
C ALA A 405 -10.37 11.55 15.83
N ARG A 406 -9.92 10.34 15.54
CA ARG A 406 -9.34 9.94 14.27
C ARG A 406 -10.01 8.69 13.76
N ILE A 407 -10.60 8.78 12.58
CA ILE A 407 -11.37 7.70 11.96
C ILE A 407 -10.90 7.58 10.51
N GLU A 408 -10.78 6.37 10.05
CA GLU A 408 -10.37 6.08 8.67
C GLU A 408 -11.10 4.85 8.16
N GLU A 409 -11.49 4.87 6.89
CA GLU A 409 -12.12 3.75 6.22
C GLU A 409 -11.37 3.37 4.95
N MET A 410 -11.16 2.07 4.74
CA MET A 410 -10.71 1.56 3.46
C MET A 410 -11.90 1.46 2.50
N VAL A 411 -11.73 2.01 1.30
CA VAL A 411 -12.80 2.16 0.32
C VAL A 411 -12.37 1.63 -1.04
N VAL A 412 -13.23 0.86 -1.67
CA VAL A 412 -13.12 0.47 -3.08
C VAL A 412 -14.09 1.27 -3.91
N LEU A 413 -13.61 1.87 -4.99
CA LEU A 413 -14.47 2.59 -5.93
C LEU A 413 -15.03 1.60 -6.96
N THR A 414 -16.32 1.33 -6.84
CA THR A 414 -17.07 0.48 -7.79
C THR A 414 -17.71 1.33 -8.89
N PRO A 415 -18.22 0.75 -9.99
CA PRO A 415 -19.00 1.50 -10.97
C PRO A 415 -20.20 2.25 -10.38
N GLU A 416 -20.79 1.73 -9.30
CA GLU A 416 -21.94 2.30 -8.62
C GLU A 416 -21.58 3.37 -7.56
N GLY A 417 -20.29 3.48 -7.19
CA GLY A 417 -19.78 4.40 -6.18
C GLY A 417 -18.86 3.73 -5.16
N ALA A 418 -18.62 4.44 -4.07
CA ALA A 418 -17.72 3.98 -3.02
C ALA A 418 -18.31 2.83 -2.18
N LYS A 419 -17.50 1.82 -1.90
CA LYS A 419 -17.83 0.71 -1.01
C LYS A 419 -16.78 0.57 0.07
N ILE A 420 -17.17 0.71 1.33
CA ILE A 420 -16.31 0.50 2.50
C ILE A 420 -16.02 -0.99 2.64
N ILE A 421 -14.75 -1.33 2.90
CA ILE A 421 -14.26 -2.70 3.13
C ILE A 421 -13.66 -2.91 4.53
N SER A 422 -13.49 -1.85 5.31
CA SER A 422 -13.15 -1.89 6.73
C SER A 422 -14.45 -2.00 7.54
N LEU A 423 -14.68 -3.12 8.20
CA LEU A 423 -16.01 -3.46 8.73
C LEU A 423 -16.11 -3.35 10.25
N TYR A 424 -15.01 -3.11 10.97
CA TYR A 424 -15.12 -2.83 12.40
C TYR A 424 -15.93 -1.55 12.63
N PRO A 425 -16.96 -1.57 13.51
CA PRO A 425 -17.90 -0.47 13.65
C PRO A 425 -17.24 0.88 13.98
N ALA A 426 -17.67 1.94 13.27
CA ALA A 426 -17.18 3.32 13.47
C ALA A 426 -18.30 4.35 13.43
N LYS A 427 -19.58 3.92 13.49
CA LYS A 427 -20.73 4.85 13.46
C LYS A 427 -20.79 5.70 14.72
N ASP A 428 -20.61 5.06 15.87
CA ASP A 428 -20.66 5.71 17.18
C ASP A 428 -19.32 5.54 17.89
N LEU A 429 -18.95 6.47 18.77
CA LEU A 429 -17.73 6.40 19.57
C LEU A 429 -17.79 5.19 20.52
N PRO A 430 -16.96 4.14 20.32
CA PRO A 430 -16.93 2.98 21.20
C PRO A 430 -16.40 3.36 22.58
N ILE A 431 -17.03 2.85 23.62
CA ILE A 431 -16.55 2.94 25.00
C ILE A 431 -15.97 1.57 25.38
N ALA A 432 -14.67 1.51 25.57
CA ALA A 432 -14.01 0.33 26.08
C ALA A 432 -14.05 0.33 27.61
N ASN A 433 -14.25 -0.87 28.21
CA ASN A 433 -14.29 -1.05 29.65
C ASN A 433 -15.19 -0.01 30.38
N PRO A 434 -16.50 0.08 30.03
CA PRO A 434 -17.40 1.09 30.60
C PRO A 434 -17.60 0.83 32.10
N TYR A 435 -17.72 1.93 32.89
CA TYR A 435 -18.05 1.89 34.32
C TYR A 435 -19.01 3.02 34.67
#